data_e1e56d257ff7237eccf0fee9b128247c
#
_entry.id   e1e56d257ff7237eccf0fee9b128247c
#
_cell.length_a   1.000
_cell.length_b   1.000
_cell.length_c   1.000
_cell.angle_alpha   90.00
_cell.angle_beta   90.00
_cell.angle_gamma   90.00
#
_symmetry.space_group_name_H-M   'P 1'
#
loop_
_entity.id
_entity.type
_entity.pdbx_description
1 polymer ?
#
loop_
_entity_poly.entity_id
_entity_poly.type
_entity_poly.pdbx_seq_one_letter_code
_entity_poly.pdbx_strand_id
1 'polypeptide(L)'
;LMELYLGYPVFLWEGLINFSSIIVAGLIIAFITTFYLKKKDESTRVAGVILEKRVNAQHEILKFMEDSSQKFEMPQSYAVELKELMEDYNFVLPYNPQIQYADIFSSVEKYRTFFKEFEELFSKHKLWLDFKVRHKMLLMQAYFSAINSSLIAFNRIPLPVGIVLSSKEMKDLSEKLLLILGVALDEEFNELLMELEVLMVNSIYKLDLSRPKNSFLYKYKENREFKKAEEFLVKKSLM
;
A
#
# COMPACT_ATOMS: atom_id res chain seq x y z
N LEU A 1 -55.09 47.38 -40.81
CA LEU A 1 -54.09 46.90 -41.79
C LEU A 1 -53.28 45.80 -41.06
N MET A 2 -53.51 44.52 -41.51
CA MET A 2 -52.65 43.43 -41.01
C MET A 2 -51.26 43.61 -41.61
N GLU A 3 -50.25 43.70 -40.77
CA GLU A 3 -48.87 43.72 -41.25
C GLU A 3 -48.54 42.35 -41.84
N LEU A 4 -48.10 42.33 -43.07
CA LEU A 4 -47.69 41.14 -43.79
C LEU A 4 -46.15 41.14 -43.92
N TYR A 5 -45.55 40.04 -43.51
CA TYR A 5 -44.11 39.83 -43.71
C TYR A 5 -43.94 38.63 -44.66
N LEU A 6 -43.24 38.80 -45.76
CA LEU A 6 -43.08 37.77 -46.81
C LEU A 6 -44.43 37.20 -47.36
N GLY A 7 -45.51 38.05 -47.42
CA GLY A 7 -46.82 37.62 -47.91
C GLY A 7 -47.69 36.90 -46.88
N TYR A 8 -47.25 36.70 -45.65
CA TYR A 8 -48.04 36.07 -44.59
C TYR A 8 -48.23 37.02 -43.40
N PRO A 9 -49.33 36.86 -42.62
CA PRO A 9 -49.58 37.66 -41.43
C PRO A 9 -48.46 37.49 -40.40
N VAL A 10 -48.01 38.61 -39.76
CA VAL A 10 -46.91 38.63 -38.79
C VAL A 10 -47.11 37.66 -37.62
N PHE A 11 -48.36 37.47 -37.16
CA PHE A 11 -48.68 36.54 -36.07
C PHE A 11 -48.33 35.06 -36.40
N LEU A 12 -48.38 34.66 -37.68
CA LEU A 12 -47.95 33.30 -38.07
C LEU A 12 -46.43 33.12 -37.95
N TRP A 13 -45.66 34.14 -38.25
CA TRP A 13 -44.24 34.13 -38.11
C TRP A 13 -43.81 34.12 -36.63
N GLU A 14 -44.48 34.94 -35.79
CA GLU A 14 -44.27 34.92 -34.35
C GLU A 14 -44.60 33.55 -33.75
N GLY A 15 -45.69 32.94 -34.14
CA GLY A 15 -46.07 31.57 -33.74
C GLY A 15 -45.03 30.53 -34.15
N LEU A 16 -44.52 30.62 -35.39
CA LEU A 16 -43.53 29.70 -35.92
C LEU A 16 -42.12 29.85 -35.25
N ILE A 17 -41.74 31.09 -34.97
CA ILE A 17 -40.49 31.39 -34.25
C ILE A 17 -40.60 30.88 -32.81
N ASN A 18 -41.71 31.15 -32.10
CA ASN A 18 -41.91 30.68 -30.75
C ASN A 18 -41.95 29.15 -30.67
N PHE A 19 -42.62 28.48 -31.61
CA PHE A 19 -42.65 27.03 -31.70
C PHE A 19 -41.26 26.45 -31.95
N SER A 20 -40.51 27.02 -32.90
CA SER A 20 -39.14 26.60 -33.18
C SER A 20 -38.21 26.80 -32.00
N SER A 21 -38.34 27.91 -31.25
CA SER A 21 -37.51 28.19 -30.07
C SER A 21 -37.78 27.18 -28.93
N ILE A 22 -39.03 26.75 -28.74
CA ILE A 22 -39.41 25.74 -27.76
C ILE A 22 -38.80 24.39 -28.13
N ILE A 23 -38.85 24.02 -29.41
CA ILE A 23 -38.24 22.77 -29.89
C ILE A 23 -36.73 22.79 -29.69
N VAL A 24 -36.05 23.86 -30.09
CA VAL A 24 -34.60 24.02 -29.92
C VAL A 24 -34.19 23.99 -28.43
N ALA A 25 -34.92 24.72 -27.58
CA ALA A 25 -34.72 24.68 -26.14
C ALA A 25 -34.90 23.27 -25.56
N GLY A 26 -35.96 22.56 -25.98
CA GLY A 26 -36.23 21.18 -25.59
C GLY A 26 -35.09 20.22 -25.99
N LEU A 27 -34.59 20.36 -27.22
CA LEU A 27 -33.46 19.56 -27.71
C LEU A 27 -32.16 19.85 -26.95
N ILE A 28 -31.87 21.12 -26.63
CA ILE A 28 -30.69 21.49 -25.84
C ILE A 28 -30.80 20.90 -24.43
N ILE A 29 -31.95 21.03 -23.78
CA ILE A 29 -32.20 20.47 -22.46
C ILE A 29 -32.07 18.95 -22.48
N ALA A 30 -32.67 18.28 -23.45
CA ALA A 30 -32.60 16.83 -23.63
C ALA A 30 -31.14 16.36 -23.85
N PHE A 31 -30.37 17.10 -24.66
CA PHE A 31 -28.96 16.82 -24.88
C PHE A 31 -28.12 16.98 -23.60
N ILE A 32 -28.28 18.09 -22.87
CA ILE A 32 -27.60 18.33 -21.62
C ILE A 32 -27.95 17.25 -20.58
N THR A 33 -29.23 16.93 -20.44
CA THR A 33 -29.71 15.92 -19.49
C THR A 33 -29.17 14.54 -19.85
N THR A 34 -29.28 14.14 -21.13
CA THR A 34 -28.91 12.79 -21.55
C THR A 34 -27.40 12.56 -21.55
N PHE A 35 -26.62 13.50 -22.05
CA PHE A 35 -25.16 13.30 -22.20
C PHE A 35 -24.37 13.77 -21.01
N TYR A 36 -24.70 14.92 -20.42
CA TYR A 36 -23.90 15.48 -19.33
C TYR A 36 -24.26 14.89 -17.98
N LEU A 37 -25.54 14.87 -17.60
CA LEU A 37 -25.98 14.35 -16.30
C LEU A 37 -25.80 12.83 -16.24
N LYS A 38 -26.18 12.09 -17.28
CA LYS A 38 -25.99 10.64 -17.31
C LYS A 38 -24.52 10.25 -17.22
N LYS A 39 -23.63 10.95 -17.94
CA LYS A 39 -22.19 10.73 -17.84
C LYS A 39 -21.64 11.05 -16.44
N LYS A 40 -22.15 12.11 -15.79
CA LYS A 40 -21.77 12.47 -14.43
C LYS A 40 -22.25 11.43 -13.41
N ASP A 41 -23.48 10.95 -13.53
CA ASP A 41 -24.03 9.91 -12.66
C ASP A 41 -23.27 8.59 -12.81
N GLU A 42 -22.94 8.19 -14.02
CA GLU A 42 -22.14 6.99 -14.27
C GLU A 42 -20.73 7.13 -13.69
N SER A 43 -20.09 8.28 -13.86
CA SER A 43 -18.80 8.58 -13.23
C SER A 43 -18.87 8.51 -11.71
N THR A 44 -19.92 9.05 -11.11
CA THR A 44 -20.12 9.01 -9.64
C THR A 44 -20.35 7.58 -9.15
N ARG A 45 -21.12 6.79 -9.87
CA ARG A 45 -21.37 5.38 -9.55
C ARG A 45 -20.08 4.55 -9.65
N VAL A 46 -19.31 4.73 -10.72
CA VAL A 46 -18.01 4.05 -10.89
C VAL A 46 -17.04 4.46 -9.78
N ALA A 47 -17.04 5.74 -9.42
CA ALA A 47 -16.24 6.24 -8.30
C ALA A 47 -16.59 5.57 -6.99
N GLY A 48 -17.88 5.39 -6.71
CA GLY A 48 -18.36 4.69 -5.51
C GLY A 48 -17.87 3.24 -5.46
N VAL A 49 -17.97 2.50 -6.56
CA VAL A 49 -17.46 1.12 -6.64
C VAL A 49 -15.94 1.05 -6.44
N ILE A 50 -15.19 1.97 -7.04
CA ILE A 50 -13.73 2.02 -6.86
C ILE A 50 -13.38 2.31 -5.41
N LEU A 51 -14.10 3.25 -4.77
CA LEU A 51 -13.90 3.59 -3.36
C LEU A 51 -14.17 2.39 -2.46
N GLU A 52 -15.28 1.70 -2.65
CA GLU A 52 -15.62 0.50 -1.89
C GLU A 52 -14.53 -0.58 -2.01
N LYS A 53 -14.08 -0.87 -3.23
CA LYS A 53 -12.99 -1.83 -3.46
C LYS A 53 -11.68 -1.41 -2.80
N ARG A 54 -11.38 -0.11 -2.81
CA ARG A 54 -10.19 0.44 -2.15
C ARG A 54 -10.27 0.31 -0.63
N VAL A 55 -11.39 0.68 -0.04
CA VAL A 55 -11.62 0.58 1.41
C VAL A 55 -11.50 -0.88 1.87
N ASN A 56 -12.14 -1.80 1.15
CA ASN A 56 -12.08 -3.23 1.47
C ASN A 56 -10.65 -3.78 1.35
N ALA A 57 -9.92 -3.40 0.29
CA ALA A 57 -8.53 -3.80 0.10
C ALA A 57 -7.62 -3.30 1.23
N GLN A 58 -7.79 -2.03 1.63
CA GLN A 58 -7.00 -1.44 2.71
C GLN A 58 -7.33 -2.06 4.07
N HIS A 59 -8.60 -2.30 4.34
CA HIS A 59 -9.02 -2.96 5.58
C HIS A 59 -8.42 -4.37 5.69
N GLU A 60 -8.46 -5.17 4.61
CA GLU A 60 -7.90 -6.51 4.59
C GLU A 60 -6.37 -6.49 4.83
N ILE A 61 -5.67 -5.54 4.21
CA ILE A 61 -4.22 -5.38 4.39
C ILE A 61 -3.89 -4.93 5.83
N LEU A 62 -4.58 -3.90 6.34
CA LEU A 62 -4.32 -3.40 7.70
C LEU A 62 -4.57 -4.49 8.73
N LYS A 63 -5.69 -5.19 8.63
CA LYS A 63 -6.00 -6.30 9.53
C LYS A 63 -4.91 -7.39 9.51
N PHE A 64 -4.47 -7.79 8.31
CA PHE A 64 -3.39 -8.77 8.17
C PHE A 64 -2.09 -8.28 8.84
N MET A 65 -1.76 -7.01 8.67
CA MET A 65 -0.56 -6.42 9.27
C MET A 65 -0.67 -6.27 10.79
N GLU A 66 -1.84 -5.88 11.31
CA GLU A 66 -2.12 -5.81 12.76
C GLU A 66 -2.02 -7.20 13.41
N ASP A 67 -2.65 -8.21 12.80
CA ASP A 67 -2.58 -9.59 13.28
C ASP A 67 -1.12 -10.10 13.31
N SER A 68 -0.31 -9.69 12.33
CA SER A 68 1.10 -10.05 12.21
C SER A 68 2.03 -9.29 13.16
N SER A 69 1.60 -8.14 13.65
CA SER A 69 2.37 -7.25 14.55
C SER A 69 2.16 -7.57 16.03
N GLN A 70 1.36 -8.58 16.38
CA GLN A 70 1.16 -8.98 17.78
C GLN A 70 2.50 -9.26 18.46
N LYS A 71 2.69 -8.62 19.61
CA LYS A 71 3.95 -8.70 20.35
C LYS A 71 3.91 -9.80 21.41
N PHE A 72 4.97 -10.57 21.46
CA PHE A 72 5.19 -11.60 22.45
C PHE A 72 6.42 -11.27 23.28
N GLU A 73 6.37 -11.66 24.54
CA GLU A 73 7.53 -11.56 25.41
C GLU A 73 8.52 -12.68 25.10
N MET A 74 9.78 -12.33 25.03
CA MET A 74 10.85 -13.30 24.85
C MET A 74 10.98 -14.16 26.09
N PRO A 75 11.10 -15.50 25.96
CA PRO A 75 11.40 -16.38 27.08
C PRO A 75 12.68 -15.92 27.78
N GLN A 76 12.69 -15.93 29.12
CA GLN A 76 13.79 -15.38 29.94
C GLN A 76 15.13 -16.01 29.61
N SER A 77 15.17 -17.32 29.31
CA SER A 77 16.39 -18.03 28.91
C SER A 77 17.02 -17.47 27.63
N TYR A 78 16.18 -17.12 26.63
CA TYR A 78 16.64 -16.52 25.37
C TYR A 78 17.01 -15.03 25.56
N ALA A 79 16.32 -14.32 26.44
CA ALA A 79 16.61 -12.91 26.71
C ALA A 79 17.99 -12.74 27.34
N VAL A 80 18.41 -13.65 28.24
CA VAL A 80 19.75 -13.64 28.84
C VAL A 80 20.81 -13.95 27.78
N GLU A 81 20.64 -15.02 27.02
CA GLU A 81 21.57 -15.41 25.94
C GLU A 81 21.72 -14.31 24.89
N LEU A 82 20.61 -13.68 24.51
CA LEU A 82 20.60 -12.56 23.56
C LEU A 82 21.35 -11.36 24.11
N LYS A 83 21.13 -11.03 25.39
CA LYS A 83 21.79 -9.90 26.03
C LYS A 83 23.31 -10.10 26.07
N GLU A 84 23.78 -11.27 26.46
CA GLU A 84 25.21 -11.62 26.46
C GLU A 84 25.80 -11.49 25.04
N LEU A 85 25.12 -12.02 24.04
CA LEU A 85 25.53 -11.98 22.64
C LEU A 85 25.58 -10.55 22.08
N MET A 86 24.63 -9.69 22.44
CA MET A 86 24.59 -8.30 22.00
C MET A 86 25.63 -7.41 22.74
N GLU A 87 25.91 -7.68 24.02
CA GLU A 87 26.98 -7.01 24.77
C GLU A 87 28.35 -7.30 24.14
N ASP A 88 28.61 -8.54 23.72
CA ASP A 88 29.84 -8.93 23.01
C ASP A 88 30.07 -8.16 21.70
N TYR A 89 28.99 -7.75 21.02
CA TYR A 89 29.07 -6.96 19.80
C TYR A 89 28.86 -5.46 19.98
N ASN A 90 28.90 -4.94 21.24
CA ASN A 90 28.63 -3.53 21.58
C ASN A 90 27.26 -3.01 21.16
N PHE A 91 26.27 -3.87 21.00
CA PHE A 91 24.88 -3.48 20.80
C PHE A 91 24.23 -3.18 22.17
N VAL A 92 23.78 -1.94 22.33
CA VAL A 92 23.02 -1.54 23.52
C VAL A 92 21.54 -1.86 23.26
N LEU A 93 21.02 -2.90 23.94
CA LEU A 93 19.58 -3.13 23.97
C LEU A 93 18.88 -1.96 24.65
N PRO A 94 17.74 -1.47 24.13
CA PRO A 94 16.95 -0.49 24.83
C PRO A 94 16.60 -1.02 26.22
N TYR A 95 16.67 -0.15 27.23
CA TYR A 95 16.40 -0.48 28.63
C TYR A 95 14.89 -0.81 28.78
N ASN A 96 14.53 -2.04 28.43
CA ASN A 96 13.21 -2.58 28.69
C ASN A 96 13.40 -3.92 29.41
N PRO A 97 12.85 -4.12 30.62
CA PRO A 97 13.00 -5.37 31.36
C PRO A 97 12.32 -6.55 30.63
N GLN A 98 11.47 -6.27 29.66
CA GLN A 98 10.78 -7.26 28.86
C GLN A 98 11.12 -7.02 27.39
N ILE A 99 11.96 -7.88 26.82
CA ILE A 99 12.24 -7.86 25.39
C ILE A 99 11.01 -8.43 24.67
N GLN A 100 10.39 -7.59 23.84
CA GLN A 100 9.24 -7.97 23.02
C GLN A 100 9.64 -8.05 21.55
N TYR A 101 8.99 -8.93 20.82
CA TYR A 101 9.15 -9.07 19.38
C TYR A 101 7.80 -9.41 18.72
N ALA A 102 7.64 -9.08 17.46
CA ALA A 102 6.44 -9.45 16.72
C ALA A 102 6.41 -10.96 16.46
N ASP A 103 5.25 -11.59 16.62
CA ASP A 103 5.07 -13.06 16.51
C ASP A 103 5.59 -13.66 15.19
N ILE A 104 5.58 -12.89 14.12
CA ILE A 104 6.13 -13.31 12.83
C ILE A 104 7.62 -13.69 12.89
N PHE A 105 8.36 -13.17 13.87
CA PHE A 105 9.78 -13.48 14.07
C PHE A 105 10.01 -14.64 15.03
N SER A 106 8.97 -15.30 15.53
CA SER A 106 9.10 -16.41 16.49
C SER A 106 9.64 -17.70 15.86
N SER A 107 9.49 -17.90 14.55
CA SER A 107 10.09 -19.01 13.83
C SER A 107 10.27 -18.70 12.34
N VAL A 108 11.26 -19.35 11.71
CA VAL A 108 11.54 -19.20 10.27
C VAL A 108 10.35 -19.63 9.42
N GLU A 109 9.59 -20.64 9.86
CA GLU A 109 8.41 -21.10 9.15
C GLU A 109 7.27 -20.07 9.19
N LYS A 110 6.97 -19.50 10.37
CA LYS A 110 5.99 -18.41 10.51
C LYS A 110 6.36 -17.22 9.66
N TYR A 111 7.62 -16.82 9.69
CA TYR A 111 8.09 -15.70 8.90
C TYR A 111 7.91 -15.91 7.39
N ARG A 112 8.25 -17.09 6.89
CA ARG A 112 8.06 -17.44 5.47
C ARG A 112 6.60 -17.49 5.07
N THR A 113 5.74 -18.03 5.94
CA THR A 113 4.30 -18.06 5.73
C THR A 113 3.75 -16.63 5.65
N PHE A 114 4.09 -15.79 6.63
CA PHE A 114 3.74 -14.38 6.63
C PHE A 114 4.18 -13.67 5.35
N PHE A 115 5.44 -13.83 4.94
CA PHE A 115 5.97 -13.16 3.77
C PHE A 115 5.25 -13.60 2.48
N LYS A 116 4.95 -14.89 2.35
CA LYS A 116 4.17 -15.43 1.23
C LYS A 116 2.75 -14.85 1.20
N GLU A 117 2.06 -14.87 2.34
CA GLU A 117 0.70 -14.33 2.46
C GLU A 117 0.67 -12.82 2.20
N PHE A 118 1.69 -12.07 2.65
CA PHE A 118 1.86 -10.66 2.35
C PHE A 118 1.98 -10.41 0.83
N GLU A 119 2.79 -11.19 0.12
CA GLU A 119 2.95 -11.07 -1.33
C GLU A 119 1.64 -11.39 -2.07
N GLU A 120 0.94 -12.44 -1.66
CA GLU A 120 -0.36 -12.83 -2.23
C GLU A 120 -1.40 -11.73 -2.00
N LEU A 121 -1.50 -11.19 -0.79
CA LEU A 121 -2.42 -10.13 -0.42
C LEU A 121 -2.12 -8.83 -1.20
N PHE A 122 -0.87 -8.44 -1.28
CA PHE A 122 -0.46 -7.29 -2.07
C PHE A 122 -0.77 -7.49 -3.55
N SER A 123 -0.46 -8.65 -4.14
CA SER A 123 -0.76 -8.97 -5.54
C SER A 123 -2.25 -8.91 -5.84
N LYS A 124 -3.09 -9.42 -4.92
CA LYS A 124 -4.56 -9.40 -5.00
C LYS A 124 -5.11 -7.98 -5.06
N HIS A 125 -4.55 -7.08 -4.26
CA HIS A 125 -5.12 -5.74 -4.04
C HIS A 125 -4.40 -4.60 -4.76
N LYS A 126 -3.22 -4.80 -5.33
CA LYS A 126 -2.37 -3.74 -5.92
C LYS A 126 -3.08 -2.81 -6.91
N LEU A 127 -4.10 -3.29 -7.62
CA LEU A 127 -4.86 -2.49 -8.58
C LEU A 127 -5.81 -1.48 -7.92
N TRP A 128 -6.25 -1.75 -6.71
CA TRP A 128 -7.18 -0.92 -5.95
C TRP A 128 -6.49 0.09 -5.05
N LEU A 129 -5.20 -0.13 -4.77
CA LEU A 129 -4.41 0.75 -3.92
C LEU A 129 -4.02 2.03 -4.65
N ASP A 130 -4.03 3.13 -3.91
CA ASP A 130 -3.45 4.39 -4.38
C ASP A 130 -1.95 4.23 -4.62
N PHE A 131 -1.38 5.09 -5.47
CA PHE A 131 0.03 5.02 -5.82
C PHE A 131 0.96 5.03 -4.61
N LYS A 132 0.71 5.92 -3.64
CA LYS A 132 1.55 6.05 -2.45
C LYS A 132 1.49 4.82 -1.55
N VAL A 133 0.27 4.28 -1.34
CA VAL A 133 0.07 3.05 -0.59
C VAL A 133 0.76 1.87 -1.27
N ARG A 134 0.57 1.72 -2.59
CA ARG A 134 1.23 0.68 -3.37
C ARG A 134 2.75 0.77 -3.29
N HIS A 135 3.29 1.99 -3.35
CA HIS A 135 4.73 2.22 -3.22
C HIS A 135 5.25 1.83 -1.84
N LYS A 136 4.52 2.19 -0.76
CA LYS A 136 4.87 1.78 0.60
C LYS A 136 4.84 0.26 0.76
N MET A 137 3.84 -0.42 0.19
CA MET A 137 3.75 -1.88 0.17
C MET A 137 4.95 -2.52 -0.55
N LEU A 138 5.41 -1.92 -1.67
CA LEU A 138 6.63 -2.38 -2.36
C LEU A 138 7.89 -2.22 -1.49
N LEU A 139 8.01 -1.12 -0.75
CA LEU A 139 9.10 -0.93 0.21
C LEU A 139 9.07 -1.99 1.32
N MET A 140 7.90 -2.28 1.87
CA MET A 140 7.73 -3.32 2.87
C MET A 140 8.06 -4.71 2.30
N GLN A 141 7.66 -5.00 1.05
CA GLN A 141 8.02 -6.23 0.36
C GLN A 141 9.54 -6.36 0.23
N ALA A 142 10.23 -5.30 -0.17
CA ALA A 142 11.69 -5.29 -0.26
C ALA A 142 12.35 -5.49 1.11
N TYR A 143 11.82 -4.86 2.15
CA TYR A 143 12.27 -5.00 3.52
C TYR A 143 12.14 -6.46 4.02
N PHE A 144 10.97 -7.08 3.87
CA PHE A 144 10.78 -8.48 4.24
C PHE A 144 11.60 -9.44 3.38
N SER A 145 11.77 -9.14 2.09
CA SER A 145 12.64 -9.91 1.20
C SER A 145 14.10 -9.86 1.64
N ALA A 146 14.59 -8.72 2.13
CA ALA A 146 15.95 -8.60 2.65
C ALA A 146 16.17 -9.49 3.87
N ILE A 147 15.23 -9.51 4.82
CA ILE A 147 15.27 -10.41 5.99
C ILE A 147 15.29 -11.88 5.54
N ASN A 148 14.39 -12.26 4.63
CA ASN A 148 14.37 -13.65 4.11
C ASN A 148 15.67 -14.00 3.40
N SER A 149 16.26 -13.08 2.64
CA SER A 149 17.54 -13.27 1.95
C SER A 149 18.68 -13.45 2.95
N SER A 150 18.68 -12.71 4.05
CA SER A 150 19.66 -12.85 5.13
C SER A 150 19.59 -14.24 5.77
N LEU A 151 18.37 -14.76 6.02
CA LEU A 151 18.17 -16.11 6.54
C LEU A 151 18.66 -17.20 5.55
N ILE A 152 18.42 -17.00 4.27
CA ILE A 152 18.91 -17.93 3.22
C ILE A 152 20.43 -17.87 3.12
N ALA A 153 21.01 -16.67 3.13
CA ALA A 153 22.46 -16.47 3.07
C ALA A 153 23.13 -17.12 4.28
N PHE A 154 22.59 -16.91 5.48
CA PHE A 154 23.10 -17.51 6.71
C PHE A 154 23.18 -19.04 6.61
N ASN A 155 22.16 -19.70 6.08
CA ASN A 155 22.14 -21.16 5.89
C ASN A 155 23.10 -21.65 4.81
N ARG A 156 23.70 -20.75 4.00
CA ARG A 156 24.64 -21.07 2.93
C ARG A 156 26.09 -20.67 3.24
N ILE A 157 26.33 -20.01 4.36
CA ILE A 157 27.70 -19.65 4.76
C ILE A 157 28.48 -20.92 4.98
N PRO A 158 29.65 -21.09 4.31
CA PRO A 158 30.51 -22.24 4.56
C PRO A 158 31.04 -22.17 6.01
N LEU A 159 30.83 -23.23 6.75
CA LEU A 159 31.34 -23.33 8.10
C LEU A 159 32.86 -23.39 8.11
N PRO A 160 33.54 -22.84 9.12
CA PRO A 160 34.99 -22.98 9.29
C PRO A 160 35.41 -24.45 9.30
N VAL A 161 36.60 -24.71 8.81
CA VAL A 161 37.15 -26.08 8.74
C VAL A 161 37.16 -26.68 10.16
N GLY A 162 36.49 -27.83 10.31
CA GLY A 162 36.42 -28.57 11.58
C GLY A 162 35.09 -28.36 12.33
N ILE A 163 34.21 -27.45 11.91
CA ILE A 163 32.86 -27.29 12.46
C ILE A 163 31.85 -28.03 11.58
N VAL A 164 31.21 -29.03 12.14
CA VAL A 164 30.11 -29.76 11.47
C VAL A 164 28.86 -29.57 12.33
N LEU A 165 27.95 -28.76 11.82
CA LEU A 165 26.62 -28.57 12.47
C LEU A 165 25.64 -29.58 11.88
N SER A 166 24.83 -30.17 12.76
CA SER A 166 23.68 -30.97 12.33
C SER A 166 22.60 -30.08 11.72
N SER A 167 21.70 -30.65 10.94
CA SER A 167 20.55 -29.92 10.39
C SER A 167 19.67 -29.29 11.46
N LYS A 168 19.60 -29.90 12.65
CA LYS A 168 18.85 -29.36 13.80
C LYS A 168 19.52 -28.12 14.40
N GLU A 169 20.85 -28.14 14.56
CA GLU A 169 21.61 -26.99 15.06
C GLU A 169 21.57 -25.82 14.09
N MET A 170 21.66 -26.08 12.78
CA MET A 170 21.49 -25.01 11.76
C MET A 170 20.10 -24.39 11.81
N LYS A 171 19.06 -25.18 12.03
CA LYS A 171 17.70 -24.67 12.19
C LYS A 171 17.59 -23.80 13.43
N ASP A 172 18.10 -24.25 14.58
CA ASP A 172 18.08 -23.51 15.83
C ASP A 172 18.81 -22.18 15.71
N LEU A 173 19.99 -22.17 15.08
CA LEU A 173 20.74 -20.93 14.79
C LEU A 173 19.97 -19.97 13.89
N SER A 174 19.26 -20.49 12.90
CA SER A 174 18.44 -19.66 11.99
C SER A 174 17.25 -19.04 12.73
N GLU A 175 16.64 -19.75 13.65
CA GLU A 175 15.56 -19.24 14.51
C GLU A 175 16.08 -18.16 15.46
N LYS A 176 17.24 -18.37 16.08
CA LYS A 176 17.92 -17.37 16.91
C LYS A 176 18.27 -16.09 16.12
N LEU A 177 18.81 -16.24 14.92
CA LEU A 177 19.12 -15.11 14.05
C LEU A 177 17.85 -14.33 13.70
N LEU A 178 16.76 -15.01 13.35
CA LEU A 178 15.48 -14.36 13.05
C LEU A 178 14.94 -13.60 14.26
N LEU A 179 15.05 -14.17 15.44
CA LEU A 179 14.62 -13.53 16.67
C LEU A 179 15.42 -12.26 16.97
N ILE A 180 16.76 -12.32 16.81
CA ILE A 180 17.65 -11.17 16.95
C ILE A 180 17.25 -10.05 15.97
N LEU A 181 17.02 -10.42 14.70
CA LEU A 181 16.54 -9.48 13.70
C LEU A 181 15.18 -8.90 14.06
N GLY A 182 14.27 -9.71 14.59
CA GLY A 182 12.94 -9.28 15.03
C GLY A 182 12.99 -8.24 16.15
N VAL A 183 13.89 -8.41 17.11
CA VAL A 183 14.10 -7.43 18.19
C VAL A 183 14.79 -6.18 17.67
N ALA A 184 15.86 -6.33 16.88
CA ALA A 184 16.63 -5.20 16.35
C ALA A 184 15.83 -4.32 15.40
N LEU A 185 14.89 -4.90 14.66
CA LEU A 185 14.10 -4.24 13.64
C LEU A 185 12.66 -3.90 14.09
N ASP A 186 12.33 -4.10 15.38
CA ASP A 186 10.97 -3.89 15.90
C ASP A 186 10.50 -2.44 15.72
N GLU A 187 11.35 -1.47 16.03
CA GLU A 187 11.03 -0.04 15.87
C GLU A 187 10.76 0.32 14.40
N GLU A 188 11.64 -0.13 13.49
CA GLU A 188 11.45 0.11 12.06
C GLU A 188 10.19 -0.54 11.51
N PHE A 189 9.87 -1.74 11.96
CA PHE A 189 8.65 -2.43 11.56
C PHE A 189 7.41 -1.65 12.01
N ASN A 190 7.39 -1.16 13.24
CA ASN A 190 6.29 -0.33 13.74
C ASN A 190 6.17 1.00 12.99
N GLU A 191 7.28 1.67 12.67
CA GLU A 191 7.27 2.88 11.84
C GLU A 191 6.69 2.61 10.45
N LEU A 192 7.10 1.52 9.81
CA LEU A 192 6.58 1.12 8.50
C LEU A 192 5.07 0.89 8.53
N LEU A 193 4.55 0.29 9.61
CA LEU A 193 3.12 0.06 9.83
C LEU A 193 2.36 1.38 10.00
N MET A 194 2.82 2.25 10.90
CA MET A 194 2.20 3.56 11.14
C MET A 194 2.16 4.41 9.87
N GLU A 195 3.25 4.45 9.11
CA GLU A 195 3.28 5.18 7.84
C GLU A 195 2.31 4.58 6.80
N LEU A 196 2.21 3.25 6.74
CA LEU A 196 1.25 2.58 5.86
C LEU A 196 -0.19 2.96 6.22
N GLU A 197 -0.55 2.91 7.51
CA GLU A 197 -1.87 3.29 8.01
C GLU A 197 -2.21 4.74 7.65
N VAL A 198 -1.31 5.68 7.93
CA VAL A 198 -1.49 7.10 7.59
C VAL A 198 -1.69 7.31 6.09
N LEU A 199 -0.92 6.59 5.25
CA LEU A 199 -1.07 6.67 3.80
C LEU A 199 -2.41 6.09 3.33
N MET A 200 -2.87 4.99 3.92
CA MET A 200 -4.16 4.36 3.60
C MET A 200 -5.32 5.28 3.96
N VAL A 201 -5.35 5.81 5.18
CA VAL A 201 -6.37 6.78 5.63
C VAL A 201 -6.40 8.00 4.70
N ASN A 202 -5.24 8.60 4.43
CA ASN A 202 -5.16 9.75 3.53
C ASN A 202 -5.62 9.44 2.10
N SER A 203 -5.44 8.21 1.62
CA SER A 203 -5.83 7.82 0.27
C SER A 203 -7.36 7.69 0.11
N ILE A 204 -8.08 7.39 1.18
CA ILE A 204 -9.55 7.34 1.20
C ILE A 204 -10.13 8.75 1.05
N TYR A 205 -9.59 9.71 1.80
CA TYR A 205 -10.10 11.09 1.79
C TYR A 205 -9.66 11.92 0.56
N LYS A 206 -8.58 11.52 -0.13
CA LYS A 206 -8.03 12.23 -1.30
C LYS A 206 -8.33 11.53 -2.63
N LEU A 207 -9.55 11.05 -2.82
CA LEU A 207 -9.99 10.46 -4.09
C LEU A 207 -10.04 11.53 -5.19
N ASP A 208 -8.94 11.72 -5.90
CA ASP A 208 -8.90 12.52 -7.12
C ASP A 208 -9.23 11.62 -8.32
N LEU A 209 -10.51 11.53 -8.62
CA LEU A 209 -11.04 10.75 -9.75
C LEU A 209 -10.87 11.48 -11.09
N SER A 210 -10.46 12.74 -11.07
CA SER A 210 -10.41 13.61 -12.24
C SER A 210 -9.11 13.50 -13.04
N ARG A 211 -8.07 12.86 -12.50
CA ARG A 211 -6.75 12.83 -13.16
C ARG A 211 -6.53 11.57 -13.97
N PRO A 212 -6.34 11.69 -15.29
CA PRO A 212 -5.89 10.56 -16.10
C PRO A 212 -4.53 10.07 -15.60
N LYS A 213 -4.42 8.77 -15.29
CA LYS A 213 -3.21 8.10 -14.81
C LYS A 213 -1.99 8.22 -15.75
N ASN A 214 -2.18 8.74 -16.96
CA ASN A 214 -1.16 8.91 -17.99
C ASN A 214 -0.62 10.34 -18.12
N SER A 215 -0.91 11.23 -17.16
CA SER A 215 -0.35 12.59 -17.23
C SER A 215 1.16 12.54 -16.98
N PHE A 216 1.92 13.39 -17.71
CA PHE A 216 3.37 13.55 -17.54
C PHE A 216 3.76 13.83 -16.08
N LEU A 217 2.95 14.62 -15.36
CA LEU A 217 3.14 14.94 -13.95
C LEU A 217 2.96 13.71 -13.04
N TYR A 218 2.11 12.75 -13.41
CA TYR A 218 1.96 11.51 -12.66
C TYR A 218 3.22 10.64 -12.79
N LYS A 219 3.71 10.45 -14.02
CA LYS A 219 4.95 9.71 -14.28
C LYS A 219 6.17 10.35 -13.62
N TYR A 220 6.23 11.69 -13.61
CA TYR A 220 7.31 12.41 -12.94
C TYR A 220 7.30 12.21 -11.41
N LYS A 221 6.12 12.27 -10.79
CA LYS A 221 5.96 11.97 -9.34
C LYS A 221 6.29 10.52 -9.03
N GLU A 222 5.84 9.60 -9.87
CA GLU A 222 6.15 8.17 -9.76
C GLU A 222 7.66 7.91 -9.76
N ASN A 223 8.36 8.43 -10.74
CA ASN A 223 9.82 8.28 -10.84
C ASN A 223 10.56 8.91 -9.65
N ARG A 224 10.08 10.02 -9.11
CA ARG A 224 10.68 10.67 -7.96
C ARG A 224 10.52 9.85 -6.68
N GLU A 225 9.37 9.23 -6.48
CA GLU A 225 9.14 8.36 -5.32
C GLU A 225 9.93 7.02 -5.46
N PHE A 226 10.06 6.48 -6.67
CA PHE A 226 10.95 5.32 -6.91
C PHE A 226 12.41 5.63 -6.57
N LYS A 227 12.94 6.78 -6.96
CA LYS A 227 14.31 7.19 -6.60
C LYS A 227 14.50 7.31 -5.08
N LYS A 228 13.55 7.87 -4.37
CA LYS A 228 13.63 7.93 -2.89
C LYS A 228 13.63 6.56 -2.25
N ALA A 229 12.86 5.62 -2.81
CA ALA A 229 12.84 4.25 -2.34
C ALA A 229 14.17 3.53 -2.58
N GLU A 230 14.74 3.72 -3.75
CA GLU A 230 16.06 3.19 -4.10
C GLU A 230 17.15 3.75 -3.19
N GLU A 231 17.15 5.08 -2.95
CA GLU A 231 18.06 5.74 -2.00
C GLU A 231 17.89 5.21 -0.57
N PHE A 232 16.66 4.97 -0.13
CA PHE A 232 16.38 4.39 1.18
C PHE A 232 16.94 2.97 1.31
N LEU A 233 16.72 2.10 0.31
CA LEU A 233 17.22 0.73 0.29
C LEU A 233 18.75 0.69 0.25
N VAL A 234 19.38 1.55 -0.56
CA VAL A 234 20.84 1.66 -0.62
C VAL A 234 21.41 2.13 0.71
N LYS A 235 20.80 3.11 1.36
CA LYS A 235 21.24 3.60 2.67
C LYS A 235 21.17 2.52 3.75
N LYS A 236 20.15 1.64 3.70
CA LYS A 236 20.01 0.54 4.65
C LYS A 236 20.89 -0.68 4.33
N SER A 237 21.21 -0.91 3.06
CA SER A 237 22.14 -1.99 2.67
C SER A 237 23.60 -1.70 2.98
N LEU A 238 23.92 -0.45 3.37
CA LEU A 238 25.26 0.00 3.75
C LEU A 238 25.45 0.08 5.28
N MET A 239 24.42 -0.21 6.07
CA MET A 239 24.48 -0.42 7.52
C MET A 239 24.49 -1.91 7.86
#